data_865e41d52cca19bcd5ec99a2390f1c26
#
_entry.id   865e41d52cca19bcd5ec99a2390f1c26
#
_cell.length_a   1.000
_cell.length_b   1.000
_cell.length_c   1.000
_cell.angle_alpha   90.00
_cell.angle_beta   90.00
_cell.angle_gamma   90.00
#
_symmetry.space_group_name_H-M   'P 1'
#
loop_
_entity.id
_entity.type
_entity.pdbx_description
1 polymer ?
#
loop_
_entity_poly.entity_id
_entity_poly.type
_entity_poly.pdbx_seq_one_letter_code
_entity_poly.pdbx_strand_id
1 'polypeptide(L)'
;INSFKNVQFRMLTSATNLKKIPDFTGIENPERIQFLKNEESQPDLTYKKVISKSEEKLETVVKLVSKIGKETVVIFCNHRDAVDRISEALTKKGVSNGSFHGGLDQADRERALMKFRNKSSRVLITTDLAARGLDIPEIGHVIHYQIPDKEDAFIHRNGRTARMKAKGIIYVMITNEEHFDFIDPEMPLEDLSGNYKTENATDFKTIYISAGKKDKVNKVDIVGYLIKTGGLNKEDIGLIEVKDTQAFVAVSSYKIKALLASLENTKLKNKKVKIALARD
;
A
#
# COMPACT_ATOMS: atom_id res chain seq x y z
N ILE A 1 21.22 21.10 -9.51
CA ILE A 1 20.61 21.32 -10.86
C ILE A 1 21.51 22.22 -11.69
N ASN A 2 22.14 23.25 -11.11
CA ASN A 2 23.08 24.15 -11.82
C ASN A 2 24.40 23.49 -12.26
N SER A 3 24.66 22.25 -11.86
CA SER A 3 25.85 21.47 -12.26
C SER A 3 25.76 20.89 -13.67
N PHE A 4 24.58 20.90 -14.28
CA PHE A 4 24.37 20.36 -15.64
C PHE A 4 24.56 21.48 -16.67
N LYS A 5 25.72 21.56 -17.28
CA LYS A 5 26.10 22.65 -18.22
C LYS A 5 25.40 22.63 -19.60
N ASN A 6 24.76 21.51 -19.98
CA ASN A 6 24.18 21.30 -21.31
C ASN A 6 22.69 21.00 -21.32
N VAL A 7 21.93 21.46 -20.30
CA VAL A 7 20.48 21.25 -20.26
C VAL A 7 19.80 22.27 -21.19
N GLN A 8 19.22 21.78 -22.27
CA GLN A 8 18.47 22.61 -23.23
C GLN A 8 17.02 22.84 -22.79
N PHE A 9 16.40 21.84 -22.10
CA PHE A 9 15.02 21.92 -21.63
C PHE A 9 14.92 21.45 -20.20
N ARG A 10 14.03 22.11 -19.45
CA ARG A 10 13.68 21.72 -18.08
C ARG A 10 12.17 21.57 -17.99
N MET A 11 11.71 20.47 -17.42
CA MET A 11 10.30 20.23 -17.17
C MET A 11 10.09 19.96 -15.69
N LEU A 12 9.15 20.69 -15.10
CA LEU A 12 8.68 20.46 -13.73
C LEU A 12 7.27 19.93 -13.79
N THR A 13 7.02 18.79 -13.17
CA THR A 13 5.70 18.17 -13.08
C THR A 13 5.24 18.13 -11.62
N SER A 14 3.98 18.44 -11.38
CA SER A 14 3.36 18.39 -10.07
C SER A 14 1.91 17.94 -10.21
N ALA A 15 1.43 17.13 -9.27
CA ALA A 15 0.03 16.75 -9.16
C ALA A 15 -0.84 17.84 -8.51
N THR A 16 -0.23 18.84 -7.90
CA THR A 16 -0.88 19.99 -7.28
C THR A 16 -0.41 21.30 -7.94
N ASN A 17 -1.25 22.32 -7.90
CA ASN A 17 -0.89 23.62 -8.43
C ASN A 17 0.18 24.27 -7.55
N LEU A 18 1.38 24.46 -8.10
CA LEU A 18 2.46 25.17 -7.42
C LEU A 18 2.20 26.67 -7.46
N LYS A 19 2.02 27.29 -6.30
CA LYS A 19 1.86 28.77 -6.17
C LYS A 19 3.11 29.52 -6.66
N LYS A 20 4.30 28.95 -6.40
CA LYS A 20 5.60 29.50 -6.83
C LYS A 20 6.53 28.36 -7.26
N ILE A 21 7.18 28.52 -8.40
CA ILE A 21 8.26 27.61 -8.83
C ILE A 21 9.51 27.97 -8.02
N PRO A 22 10.14 27.00 -7.35
CA PRO A 22 11.34 27.27 -6.56
C PRO A 22 12.52 27.75 -7.42
N ASP A 23 13.20 28.80 -6.99
CA ASP A 23 14.29 29.46 -7.73
C ASP A 23 15.45 28.51 -8.07
N PHE A 24 15.70 27.49 -7.22
CA PHE A 24 16.73 26.48 -7.46
C PHE A 24 16.49 25.60 -8.70
N THR A 25 15.29 25.60 -9.27
CA THR A 25 14.97 24.85 -10.48
C THR A 25 15.63 25.46 -11.72
N GLY A 26 15.95 26.76 -11.66
CA GLY A 26 16.48 27.52 -12.77
C GLY A 26 15.56 27.59 -13.98
N ILE A 27 14.23 27.53 -13.75
CA ILE A 27 13.21 27.69 -14.78
C ILE A 27 12.78 29.16 -14.79
N GLU A 28 13.11 29.85 -15.84
CA GLU A 28 12.71 31.24 -16.09
C GLU A 28 11.63 31.24 -17.16
N ASN A 29 10.56 32.01 -16.99
CA ASN A 29 9.45 32.16 -17.93
C ASN A 29 8.85 30.81 -18.39
N PRO A 30 8.36 29.94 -17.48
CA PRO A 30 7.88 28.63 -17.86
C PRO A 30 6.59 28.69 -18.67
N GLU A 31 6.51 27.89 -19.70
CA GLU A 31 5.23 27.56 -20.31
C GLU A 31 4.46 26.64 -19.34
N ARG A 32 3.24 27.03 -18.94
CA ARG A 32 2.42 26.28 -18.02
C ARG A 32 1.34 25.50 -18.77
N ILE A 33 1.46 24.19 -18.76
CA ILE A 33 0.43 23.28 -19.27
C ILE A 33 -0.33 22.72 -18.05
N GLN A 34 -1.62 23.02 -17.95
CA GLN A 34 -2.43 22.66 -16.79
C GLN A 34 -3.58 21.74 -17.20
N PHE A 35 -3.56 20.52 -16.70
CA PHE A 35 -4.61 19.52 -16.90
C PHE A 35 -5.56 19.38 -15.70
N LEU A 36 -5.37 20.18 -14.64
CA LEU A 36 -6.11 20.08 -13.38
C LEU A 36 -7.54 20.65 -13.43
N LYS A 37 -7.98 21.22 -14.57
CA LYS A 37 -9.27 21.93 -14.69
C LYS A 37 -10.45 21.10 -15.20
N ASN A 38 -10.26 19.86 -15.58
CA ASN A 38 -11.37 19.00 -16.00
C ASN A 38 -12.04 18.41 -14.76
N GLU A 39 -13.22 18.88 -14.41
CA GLU A 39 -14.07 18.35 -13.34
C GLU A 39 -14.33 16.83 -13.48
N GLU A 40 -14.26 16.29 -14.69
CA GLU A 40 -14.39 14.87 -14.99
C GLU A 40 -13.23 14.01 -14.46
N SER A 41 -12.11 14.62 -14.02
CA SER A 41 -10.91 13.91 -13.54
C SER A 41 -10.67 14.01 -12.04
N GLN A 42 -11.57 14.67 -11.29
CA GLN A 42 -11.44 14.71 -9.84
C GLN A 42 -11.77 13.33 -9.23
N PRO A 43 -10.95 12.82 -8.32
CA PRO A 43 -11.25 11.57 -7.64
C PRO A 43 -12.52 11.73 -6.79
N ASP A 44 -13.42 10.74 -6.86
CA ASP A 44 -14.62 10.68 -6.01
C ASP A 44 -14.21 10.27 -4.57
N LEU A 45 -13.91 11.25 -3.74
CA LEU A 45 -13.44 11.07 -2.37
C LEU A 45 -14.54 11.38 -1.35
N THR A 46 -14.85 10.42 -0.53
CA THR A 46 -15.71 10.59 0.64
C THR A 46 -14.85 10.76 1.90
N TYR A 47 -15.05 11.83 2.64
CA TYR A 47 -14.33 12.11 3.88
C TYR A 47 -15.20 11.78 5.08
N LYS A 48 -14.60 11.15 6.10
CA LYS A 48 -15.27 10.80 7.36
C LYS A 48 -14.36 11.07 8.55
N LYS A 49 -14.91 11.67 9.57
CA LYS A 49 -14.23 11.94 10.83
C LYS A 49 -14.40 10.77 11.80
N VAL A 50 -13.34 10.39 12.47
CA VAL A 50 -13.33 9.38 13.53
C VAL A 50 -12.82 10.03 14.80
N ILE A 51 -13.69 10.21 15.78
CA ILE A 51 -13.32 10.78 17.08
C ILE A 51 -12.91 9.65 18.03
N SER A 52 -11.79 9.83 18.70
CA SER A 52 -11.28 8.87 19.68
C SER A 52 -10.52 9.61 20.78
N LYS A 53 -10.57 9.13 22.01
CA LYS A 53 -9.65 9.56 23.05
C LYS A 53 -8.23 9.09 22.72
N SER A 54 -7.22 9.83 23.18
CA SER A 54 -5.81 9.51 22.89
C SER A 54 -5.42 8.09 23.32
N GLU A 55 -5.84 7.67 24.50
CA GLU A 55 -5.59 6.33 25.06
C GLU A 55 -6.32 5.21 24.32
N GLU A 56 -7.46 5.50 23.70
CA GLU A 56 -8.29 4.54 22.97
C GLU A 56 -8.00 4.51 21.47
N LYS A 57 -7.15 5.41 20.95
CA LYS A 57 -6.92 5.62 19.51
C LYS A 57 -6.45 4.34 18.79
N LEU A 58 -5.64 3.53 19.46
CA LEU A 58 -5.17 2.24 18.95
C LEU A 58 -6.31 1.23 18.79
N GLU A 59 -7.18 1.11 19.78
CA GLU A 59 -8.34 0.21 19.72
C GLU A 59 -9.35 0.70 18.67
N THR A 60 -9.53 2.00 18.57
CA THR A 60 -10.41 2.64 17.59
C THR A 60 -9.98 2.35 16.16
N VAL A 61 -8.67 2.44 15.84
CA VAL A 61 -8.20 2.09 14.48
C VAL A 61 -8.37 0.61 14.17
N VAL A 62 -8.15 -0.27 15.13
CA VAL A 62 -8.41 -1.71 14.97
C VAL A 62 -9.90 -1.98 14.71
N LYS A 63 -10.79 -1.30 15.44
CA LYS A 63 -12.23 -1.39 15.24
C LYS A 63 -12.67 -0.87 13.88
N LEU A 64 -12.11 0.26 13.44
CA LEU A 64 -12.35 0.82 12.11
C LEU A 64 -11.91 -0.14 11.00
N VAL A 65 -10.71 -0.71 11.09
CA VAL A 65 -10.21 -1.72 10.15
C VAL A 65 -11.09 -2.97 10.13
N SER A 66 -11.62 -3.37 11.29
CA SER A 66 -12.57 -4.49 11.37
C SER A 66 -13.91 -4.16 10.69
N LYS A 67 -14.41 -2.92 10.84
CA LYS A 67 -15.61 -2.45 10.14
C LYS A 67 -15.44 -2.41 8.62
N ILE A 68 -14.31 -1.93 8.14
CA ILE A 68 -13.99 -1.87 6.70
C ILE A 68 -14.00 -3.29 6.08
N GLY A 69 -13.68 -4.32 6.85
CA GLY A 69 -13.78 -5.70 6.40
C GLY A 69 -12.66 -6.10 5.43
N LYS A 70 -12.98 -6.63 4.25
CA LYS A 70 -12.01 -7.22 3.31
C LYS A 70 -11.31 -6.21 2.40
N GLU A 71 -11.72 -4.97 2.40
CA GLU A 71 -11.19 -3.96 1.48
C GLU A 71 -9.76 -3.54 1.85
N THR A 72 -9.07 -2.96 0.86
CA THR A 72 -7.69 -2.50 1.02
C THR A 72 -7.64 -1.20 1.78
N VAL A 73 -6.74 -1.12 2.75
CA VAL A 73 -6.57 0.03 3.65
C VAL A 73 -5.11 0.45 3.70
N VAL A 74 -4.85 1.75 3.56
CA VAL A 74 -3.55 2.32 3.92
C VAL A 74 -3.73 3.20 5.16
N ILE A 75 -2.93 2.95 6.20
CA ILE A 75 -2.92 3.72 7.44
C ILE A 75 -1.66 4.59 7.45
N PHE A 76 -1.87 5.91 7.54
CA PHE A 76 -0.77 6.87 7.63
C PHE A 76 -0.49 7.28 9.06
N CYS A 77 0.78 7.21 9.43
CA CYS A 77 1.34 7.67 10.69
C CYS A 77 2.43 8.72 10.45
N ASN A 78 2.64 9.64 11.40
CA ASN A 78 3.74 10.59 11.36
C ASN A 78 5.04 9.94 11.83
N HIS A 79 4.95 8.95 12.74
CA HIS A 79 6.08 8.31 13.39
C HIS A 79 6.09 6.79 13.17
N ARG A 80 7.30 6.22 12.99
CA ARG A 80 7.52 4.77 12.81
C ARG A 80 6.99 3.93 13.98
N ASP A 81 7.16 4.42 15.21
CA ASP A 81 6.72 3.71 16.41
C ASP A 81 5.19 3.51 16.45
N ALA A 82 4.43 4.45 15.86
CA ALA A 82 3.00 4.28 15.69
C ALA A 82 2.66 3.20 14.63
N VAL A 83 3.47 3.12 13.56
CA VAL A 83 3.34 2.05 12.54
C VAL A 83 3.50 0.68 13.21
N ASP A 84 4.55 0.50 14.01
CA ASP A 84 4.86 -0.78 14.66
C ASP A 84 3.77 -1.18 15.67
N ARG A 85 3.31 -0.24 16.51
CA ARG A 85 2.22 -0.50 17.48
C ARG A 85 0.90 -0.90 16.80
N ILE A 86 0.53 -0.24 15.71
CA ILE A 86 -0.70 -0.58 14.97
C ILE A 86 -0.54 -1.94 14.31
N SER A 87 0.61 -2.21 13.71
CA SER A 87 0.91 -3.50 13.09
C SER A 87 0.79 -4.65 14.10
N GLU A 88 1.38 -4.50 15.27
CA GLU A 88 1.29 -5.49 16.35
C GLU A 88 -0.16 -5.69 16.82
N ALA A 89 -0.91 -4.61 17.03
CA ALA A 89 -2.31 -4.69 17.45
C ALA A 89 -3.20 -5.40 16.43
N LEU A 90 -3.02 -5.10 15.13
CA LEU A 90 -3.73 -5.77 14.05
C LEU A 90 -3.35 -7.24 13.93
N THR A 91 -2.06 -7.56 14.07
CA THR A 91 -1.55 -8.94 14.05
C THR A 91 -2.13 -9.77 15.19
N LYS A 92 -2.21 -9.22 16.41
CA LYS A 92 -2.86 -9.87 17.58
C LYS A 92 -4.34 -10.16 17.33
N LYS A 93 -5.01 -9.39 16.49
CA LYS A 93 -6.40 -9.64 16.05
C LYS A 93 -6.48 -10.53 14.80
N GLY A 94 -5.35 -11.03 14.31
CA GLY A 94 -5.27 -11.90 13.14
C GLY A 94 -5.41 -11.18 11.79
N VAL A 95 -5.40 -9.84 11.76
CA VAL A 95 -5.46 -9.06 10.52
C VAL A 95 -4.10 -9.13 9.81
N SER A 96 -4.08 -9.67 8.59
CA SER A 96 -2.88 -9.61 7.76
C SER A 96 -2.58 -8.17 7.36
N ASN A 97 -1.42 -7.67 7.78
CA ASN A 97 -0.99 -6.30 7.56
C ASN A 97 0.51 -6.25 7.23
N GLY A 98 1.00 -5.10 6.78
CA GLY A 98 2.41 -4.87 6.53
C GLY A 98 2.84 -3.49 7.01
N SER A 99 3.97 -3.42 7.71
CA SER A 99 4.64 -2.17 8.09
C SER A 99 5.53 -1.68 6.95
N PHE A 100 5.51 -0.36 6.71
CA PHE A 100 6.33 0.26 5.67
C PHE A 100 6.88 1.61 6.14
N HIS A 101 8.10 1.63 6.66
CA HIS A 101 8.75 2.86 7.15
C HIS A 101 10.27 2.79 7.01
N GLY A 102 10.96 3.92 7.15
CA GLY A 102 12.39 4.04 6.93
C GLY A 102 13.28 3.30 7.93
N GLY A 103 12.74 2.80 9.05
CA GLY A 103 13.47 1.99 10.03
C GLY A 103 13.58 0.51 9.65
N LEU A 104 12.82 0.04 8.66
CA LEU A 104 12.90 -1.32 8.14
C LEU A 104 13.99 -1.43 7.07
N ASP A 105 14.58 -2.62 6.94
CA ASP A 105 15.46 -2.89 5.82
C ASP A 105 14.71 -2.90 4.47
N GLN A 106 15.46 -2.84 3.37
CA GLN A 106 14.88 -2.77 2.03
C GLN A 106 14.06 -4.03 1.68
N ALA A 107 14.52 -5.21 2.14
CA ALA A 107 13.87 -6.47 1.83
C ALA A 107 12.51 -6.58 2.54
N ASP A 108 12.40 -6.12 3.78
CA ASP A 108 11.14 -6.11 4.54
C ASP A 108 10.14 -5.12 3.93
N ARG A 109 10.60 -3.93 3.54
CA ARG A 109 9.76 -2.95 2.84
C ARG A 109 9.21 -3.52 1.52
N GLU A 110 10.06 -4.12 0.70
CA GLU A 110 9.65 -4.73 -0.56
C GLU A 110 8.65 -5.88 -0.33
N ARG A 111 8.86 -6.68 0.69
CA ARG A 111 7.98 -7.79 1.06
C ARG A 111 6.59 -7.29 1.49
N ALA A 112 6.53 -6.28 2.37
CA ALA A 112 5.28 -5.68 2.82
C ALA A 112 4.48 -5.12 1.64
N LEU A 113 5.14 -4.36 0.75
CA LEU A 113 4.52 -3.80 -0.45
C LEU A 113 4.04 -4.89 -1.40
N MET A 114 4.83 -5.94 -1.59
CA MET A 114 4.49 -7.09 -2.42
C MET A 114 3.23 -7.80 -1.91
N LYS A 115 3.18 -8.09 -0.62
CA LYS A 115 2.01 -8.73 0.01
C LYS A 115 0.76 -7.87 -0.12
N PHE A 116 0.89 -6.55 -0.01
CA PHE A 116 -0.20 -5.61 -0.20
C PHE A 116 -0.69 -5.60 -1.66
N ARG A 117 0.22 -5.50 -2.64
CA ARG A 117 -0.10 -5.57 -4.07
C ARG A 117 -0.75 -6.89 -4.47
N ASN A 118 -0.31 -7.98 -3.87
CA ASN A 118 -0.83 -9.33 -4.12
C ASN A 118 -2.15 -9.62 -3.40
N LYS A 119 -2.69 -8.64 -2.65
CA LYS A 119 -3.90 -8.81 -1.82
C LYS A 119 -3.77 -9.95 -0.78
N SER A 120 -2.55 -10.38 -0.47
CA SER A 120 -2.28 -11.31 0.64
C SER A 120 -2.11 -10.59 1.98
N SER A 121 -1.98 -9.27 1.95
CA SER A 121 -2.19 -8.36 3.06
C SER A 121 -3.15 -7.26 2.60
N ARG A 122 -4.17 -6.95 3.37
CA ARG A 122 -5.16 -5.93 3.05
C ARG A 122 -4.88 -4.57 3.70
N VAL A 123 -3.99 -4.54 4.68
CA VAL A 123 -3.63 -3.31 5.40
C VAL A 123 -2.14 -3.03 5.22
N LEU A 124 -1.83 -1.82 4.77
CA LEU A 124 -0.46 -1.29 4.74
C LEU A 124 -0.39 -0.11 5.70
N ILE A 125 0.54 -0.15 6.65
CA ILE A 125 0.74 0.90 7.63
C ILE A 125 2.07 1.59 7.30
N THR A 126 2.04 2.91 7.12
CA THR A 126 3.20 3.62 6.56
C THR A 126 3.39 5.02 7.13
N THR A 127 4.60 5.56 6.95
CA THR A 127 4.89 6.97 7.13
C THR A 127 5.00 7.68 5.77
N ASP A 128 4.83 9.01 5.74
CA ASP A 128 4.86 9.82 4.51
C ASP A 128 6.14 9.62 3.69
N LEU A 129 7.30 9.67 4.37
CA LEU A 129 8.59 9.57 3.70
C LEU A 129 8.75 8.23 2.98
N ALA A 130 8.28 7.16 3.59
CA ALA A 130 8.33 5.84 3.01
C ALA A 130 7.34 5.69 1.85
N ALA A 131 6.14 6.28 1.97
CA ALA A 131 5.07 6.18 0.96
C ALA A 131 5.33 7.01 -0.32
N ARG A 132 6.27 7.97 -0.28
CA ARG A 132 6.61 8.78 -1.47
C ARG A 132 7.17 7.93 -2.59
N GLY A 133 6.62 8.10 -3.79
CA GLY A 133 7.07 7.37 -4.99
C GLY A 133 6.65 5.90 -5.04
N LEU A 134 5.90 5.39 -4.05
CA LEU A 134 5.35 4.05 -4.13
C LEU A 134 4.23 3.99 -5.17
N ASP A 135 4.37 3.05 -6.08
CA ASP A 135 3.28 2.59 -6.93
C ASP A 135 2.43 1.61 -6.11
N ILE A 136 1.43 2.15 -5.42
CA ILE A 136 0.46 1.36 -4.67
C ILE A 136 -0.78 1.23 -5.55
N PRO A 137 -1.31 0.01 -5.75
CA PRO A 137 -2.54 -0.20 -6.52
C PRO A 137 -3.72 0.53 -5.87
N GLU A 138 -4.86 0.54 -6.54
CA GLU A 138 -6.10 1.16 -6.05
C GLU A 138 -6.37 0.80 -4.59
N ILE A 139 -6.43 1.85 -3.76
CA ILE A 139 -6.69 1.74 -2.34
C ILE A 139 -8.14 2.19 -2.13
N GLY A 140 -8.96 1.32 -1.55
CA GLY A 140 -10.34 1.67 -1.20
C GLY A 140 -10.41 2.69 -0.06
N HIS A 141 -9.54 2.54 0.92
CA HIS A 141 -9.60 3.31 2.16
C HIS A 141 -8.24 3.87 2.58
N VAL A 142 -8.21 5.15 2.93
CA VAL A 142 -7.07 5.83 3.56
C VAL A 142 -7.46 6.22 4.98
N ILE A 143 -6.64 5.90 5.95
CA ILE A 143 -6.81 6.29 7.35
C ILE A 143 -5.65 7.18 7.76
N HIS A 144 -5.95 8.42 8.14
CA HIS A 144 -5.01 9.28 8.84
C HIS A 144 -5.09 8.96 10.34
N TYR A 145 -4.28 8.00 10.81
CA TYR A 145 -4.16 7.70 12.22
C TYR A 145 -3.53 8.87 12.99
N GLN A 146 -2.54 9.50 12.37
CA GLN A 146 -1.99 10.79 12.77
C GLN A 146 -2.09 11.74 11.59
N ILE A 147 -2.65 12.92 11.82
CA ILE A 147 -2.78 13.96 10.81
C ILE A 147 -1.41 14.59 10.57
N PRO A 148 -1.00 14.84 9.33
CA PRO A 148 0.26 15.51 9.05
C PRO A 148 0.18 16.99 9.41
N ASP A 149 1.34 17.59 9.73
CA ASP A 149 1.42 19.01 10.10
C ASP A 149 1.09 19.97 8.94
N LYS A 150 1.15 19.49 7.69
CA LYS A 150 0.97 20.30 6.48
C LYS A 150 -0.17 19.77 5.61
N GLU A 151 -0.98 20.67 5.11
CA GLU A 151 -2.06 20.40 4.17
C GLU A 151 -1.57 19.66 2.90
N ASP A 152 -0.44 20.07 2.32
CA ASP A 152 0.13 19.41 1.15
C ASP A 152 0.39 17.90 1.41
N ALA A 153 0.87 17.55 2.59
CA ALA A 153 1.07 16.16 2.95
C ALA A 153 -0.27 15.40 3.10
N PHE A 154 -1.28 16.05 3.65
CA PHE A 154 -2.64 15.51 3.73
C PHE A 154 -3.20 15.21 2.34
N ILE A 155 -3.11 16.16 1.41
CA ILE A 155 -3.54 16.00 0.02
C ILE A 155 -2.77 14.87 -0.67
N HIS A 156 -1.46 14.78 -0.47
CA HIS A 156 -0.62 13.72 -1.05
C HIS A 156 -0.98 12.33 -0.53
N ARG A 157 -1.36 12.19 0.75
CA ARG A 157 -1.86 10.94 1.32
C ARG A 157 -3.19 10.55 0.68
N ASN A 158 -4.10 11.51 0.53
CA ASN A 158 -5.41 11.31 -0.08
C ASN A 158 -5.30 10.86 -1.54
N GLY A 159 -4.34 11.40 -2.28
CA GLY A 159 -4.03 11.00 -3.65
C GLY A 159 -3.54 9.55 -3.83
N ARG A 160 -3.53 8.73 -2.77
CA ARG A 160 -3.27 7.29 -2.86
C ARG A 160 -4.53 6.48 -3.13
N THR A 161 -5.71 7.06 -2.94
CA THR A 161 -7.00 6.44 -3.25
C THR A 161 -7.69 7.14 -4.43
N ALA A 162 -8.74 6.54 -4.94
CA ALA A 162 -9.61 7.07 -6.02
C ALA A 162 -8.85 7.47 -7.30
N ARG A 163 -7.81 6.74 -7.70
CA ARG A 163 -7.17 6.94 -9.01
C ARG A 163 -8.11 6.49 -10.13
N MET A 164 -8.13 7.24 -11.24
CA MET A 164 -8.82 6.87 -12.50
C MET A 164 -10.31 6.50 -12.35
N LYS A 165 -11.13 7.36 -11.70
CA LYS A 165 -12.60 7.18 -11.53
C LYS A 165 -13.03 6.16 -10.46
N ALA A 166 -12.12 5.62 -9.64
CA ALA A 166 -12.51 4.81 -8.49
C ALA A 166 -13.02 5.71 -7.35
N LYS A 167 -13.90 5.16 -6.51
CA LYS A 167 -14.34 5.81 -5.27
C LYS A 167 -13.36 5.52 -4.15
N GLY A 168 -13.07 6.51 -3.31
CA GLY A 168 -12.19 6.33 -2.17
C GLY A 168 -12.78 6.91 -0.89
N ILE A 169 -12.56 6.28 0.25
CA ILE A 169 -12.99 6.78 1.54
C ILE A 169 -11.76 7.16 2.37
N ILE A 170 -11.79 8.37 2.89
CA ILE A 170 -10.73 8.93 3.73
C ILE A 170 -11.26 9.09 5.14
N TYR A 171 -10.60 8.43 6.10
CA TYR A 171 -10.91 8.56 7.51
C TYR A 171 -9.86 9.44 8.18
N VAL A 172 -10.34 10.45 8.90
CA VAL A 172 -9.52 11.39 9.66
C VAL A 172 -9.73 11.10 11.14
N MET A 173 -8.72 10.50 11.80
CA MET A 173 -8.79 10.17 13.21
C MET A 173 -8.25 11.32 14.06
N ILE A 174 -9.12 11.95 14.83
CA ILE A 174 -8.79 13.07 15.70
C ILE A 174 -9.27 12.81 17.13
N THR A 175 -8.64 13.49 18.08
CA THR A 175 -9.18 13.65 19.43
C THR A 175 -10.09 14.89 19.48
N ASN A 176 -10.86 15.05 20.54
CA ASN A 176 -11.69 16.27 20.71
C ASN A 176 -10.86 17.54 20.89
N GLU A 177 -9.58 17.41 21.22
CA GLU A 177 -8.66 18.52 21.51
C GLU A 177 -7.83 18.93 20.29
N GLU A 178 -7.74 18.05 19.29
CA GLU A 178 -6.97 18.31 18.06
C GLU A 178 -7.80 19.20 17.10
N HIS A 179 -7.17 20.27 16.62
CA HIS A 179 -7.72 21.16 15.61
C HIS A 179 -6.72 21.37 14.48
N PHE A 180 -7.21 21.32 13.24
CA PHE A 180 -6.41 21.54 12.04
C PHE A 180 -7.20 22.41 11.08
N ASP A 181 -6.64 23.56 10.67
CA ASP A 181 -7.31 24.56 9.83
C ASP A 181 -7.74 24.02 8.45
N PHE A 182 -7.07 22.95 7.96
CA PHE A 182 -7.35 22.34 6.67
C PHE A 182 -8.29 21.11 6.78
N ILE A 183 -8.80 20.79 7.97
CA ILE A 183 -9.80 19.74 8.18
C ILE A 183 -11.17 20.38 8.35
N ASP A 184 -12.10 20.01 7.48
CA ASP A 184 -13.48 20.47 7.57
C ASP A 184 -14.12 20.04 8.90
N PRO A 185 -14.52 20.96 9.77
CA PRO A 185 -15.16 20.64 11.04
C PRO A 185 -16.51 19.93 10.88
N GLU A 186 -17.21 20.17 9.76
CA GLU A 186 -18.52 19.59 9.44
C GLU A 186 -18.42 18.20 8.77
N MET A 187 -17.19 17.64 8.66
CA MET A 187 -16.98 16.32 8.08
C MET A 187 -17.86 15.26 8.79
N PRO A 188 -18.60 14.41 8.04
CA PRO A 188 -19.46 13.38 8.59
C PRO A 188 -18.73 12.46 9.57
N LEU A 189 -19.36 12.20 10.71
CA LEU A 189 -18.81 11.28 11.73
C LEU A 189 -19.00 9.83 11.29
N GLU A 190 -17.94 9.03 11.40
CA GLU A 190 -18.03 7.59 11.21
C GLU A 190 -18.56 6.91 12.48
N ASP A 191 -19.67 6.19 12.35
CA ASP A 191 -20.24 5.44 13.46
C ASP A 191 -19.44 4.14 13.71
N LEU A 192 -18.83 4.04 14.87
CA LEU A 192 -18.13 2.85 15.34
C LEU A 192 -18.83 2.18 16.55
N SER A 193 -20.10 2.40 16.76
CA SER A 193 -20.85 1.80 17.90
C SER A 193 -21.03 0.28 17.77
N GLY A 194 -21.01 -0.25 16.54
CA GLY A 194 -21.21 -1.67 16.26
C GLY A 194 -20.10 -2.61 16.79
N ASN A 195 -20.42 -3.89 16.88
CA ASN A 195 -19.45 -4.95 17.16
C ASN A 195 -19.02 -5.60 15.83
N TYR A 196 -17.79 -5.30 15.38
CA TYR A 196 -17.27 -5.74 14.09
C TYR A 196 -16.34 -6.94 14.28
N LYS A 197 -16.66 -8.03 13.60
CA LYS A 197 -15.77 -9.20 13.54
C LYS A 197 -14.60 -8.88 12.62
N THR A 198 -13.41 -9.21 13.08
CA THR A 198 -12.21 -9.05 12.27
C THR A 198 -12.21 -10.07 11.14
N GLU A 199 -12.15 -9.60 9.89
CA GLU A 199 -11.97 -10.45 8.72
C GLU A 199 -10.49 -10.79 8.56
N ASN A 200 -10.15 -12.07 8.75
CA ASN A 200 -8.77 -12.55 8.74
C ASN A 200 -8.39 -13.25 7.42
N ALA A 201 -9.41 -13.69 6.67
CA ALA A 201 -9.20 -14.39 5.41
C ALA A 201 -8.83 -13.41 4.29
N THR A 202 -7.74 -13.70 3.62
CA THR A 202 -7.38 -13.08 2.34
C THR A 202 -7.57 -14.12 1.24
N ASP A 203 -8.04 -13.70 0.06
CA ASP A 203 -8.27 -14.61 -1.06
C ASP A 203 -6.96 -15.19 -1.58
N PHE A 204 -5.88 -14.46 -1.42
CA PHE A 204 -4.54 -14.86 -1.83
C PHE A 204 -3.56 -14.92 -0.66
N LYS A 205 -2.56 -15.77 -0.79
CA LYS A 205 -1.33 -15.79 0.01
C LYS A 205 -0.14 -15.65 -0.92
N THR A 206 0.91 -14.95 -0.46
CA THR A 206 2.14 -14.81 -1.24
C THR A 206 3.09 -15.95 -0.95
N ILE A 207 3.51 -16.66 -1.99
CA ILE A 207 4.64 -17.60 -1.91
C ILE A 207 5.92 -16.92 -2.40
N TYR A 208 7.02 -17.31 -1.79
CA TYR A 208 8.39 -16.97 -2.14
C TYR A 208 9.03 -18.12 -2.90
N ILE A 209 9.77 -17.83 -3.96
CA ILE A 209 10.57 -18.77 -4.76
C ILE A 209 12.00 -18.24 -4.80
N SER A 210 12.98 -19.06 -4.39
CA SER A 210 14.41 -18.69 -4.36
C SER A 210 15.09 -18.77 -5.74
N ALA A 211 14.43 -18.25 -6.77
CA ALA A 211 14.96 -18.12 -8.12
C ALA A 211 14.36 -16.89 -8.80
N GLY A 212 15.16 -16.22 -9.63
CA GLY A 212 14.78 -14.98 -10.31
C GLY A 212 15.42 -14.82 -11.68
N LYS A 213 15.55 -13.56 -12.12
CA LYS A 213 16.09 -13.20 -13.45
C LYS A 213 17.51 -13.72 -13.66
N LYS A 214 18.38 -13.67 -12.63
CA LYS A 214 19.75 -14.22 -12.68
C LYS A 214 19.78 -15.73 -12.92
N ASP A 215 18.71 -16.42 -12.54
CA ASP A 215 18.52 -17.85 -12.80
C ASP A 215 17.80 -18.11 -14.14
N LYS A 216 17.64 -17.07 -14.97
CA LYS A 216 16.88 -17.09 -16.23
C LYS A 216 15.41 -17.52 -16.04
N VAL A 217 14.84 -17.26 -14.85
CA VAL A 217 13.44 -17.52 -14.54
C VAL A 217 12.61 -16.27 -14.87
N ASN A 218 11.51 -16.48 -15.58
CA ASN A 218 10.54 -15.43 -15.92
C ASN A 218 9.13 -15.81 -15.46
N LYS A 219 8.15 -14.92 -15.66
CA LYS A 219 6.77 -15.14 -15.23
C LYS A 219 6.13 -16.38 -15.88
N VAL A 220 6.43 -16.64 -17.17
CA VAL A 220 5.85 -17.78 -17.91
C VAL A 220 6.39 -19.11 -17.34
N ASP A 221 7.69 -19.16 -17.00
CA ASP A 221 8.28 -20.35 -16.37
C ASP A 221 7.61 -20.67 -15.05
N ILE A 222 7.32 -19.64 -14.24
CA ILE A 222 6.67 -19.80 -12.94
C ILE A 222 5.22 -20.27 -13.12
N VAL A 223 4.45 -19.66 -14.04
CA VAL A 223 3.07 -20.08 -14.32
C VAL A 223 3.04 -21.53 -14.77
N GLY A 224 3.89 -21.88 -15.75
CA GLY A 224 3.99 -23.27 -16.23
C GLY A 224 4.34 -24.27 -15.14
N TYR A 225 5.24 -23.91 -14.24
CA TYR A 225 5.65 -24.73 -13.12
C TYR A 225 4.52 -24.93 -12.09
N LEU A 226 3.84 -23.86 -11.71
CA LEU A 226 2.74 -23.92 -10.76
C LEU A 226 1.53 -24.69 -11.29
N ILE A 227 1.25 -24.62 -12.59
CA ILE A 227 0.17 -25.39 -13.23
C ILE A 227 0.58 -26.86 -13.39
N LYS A 228 1.73 -27.13 -14.04
CA LYS A 228 2.12 -28.50 -14.41
C LYS A 228 2.56 -29.34 -13.23
N THR A 229 3.35 -28.76 -12.31
CA THR A 229 3.91 -29.47 -11.15
C THR A 229 3.09 -29.19 -9.89
N GLY A 230 2.61 -27.97 -9.74
CA GLY A 230 1.86 -27.54 -8.56
C GLY A 230 0.36 -27.91 -8.60
N GLY A 231 -0.19 -28.29 -9.76
CA GLY A 231 -1.60 -28.67 -9.91
C GLY A 231 -2.57 -27.49 -9.75
N LEU A 232 -2.11 -26.26 -10.00
CA LEU A 232 -2.96 -25.07 -9.96
C LEU A 232 -3.68 -24.85 -11.28
N ASN A 233 -4.84 -24.22 -11.23
CA ASN A 233 -5.49 -23.61 -12.38
C ASN A 233 -5.00 -22.17 -12.57
N LYS A 234 -5.25 -21.57 -13.73
CA LYS A 234 -4.82 -20.21 -14.04
C LYS A 234 -5.42 -19.17 -13.09
N GLU A 235 -6.67 -19.35 -12.71
CA GLU A 235 -7.41 -18.51 -11.76
C GLU A 235 -6.89 -18.58 -10.32
N ASP A 236 -6.18 -19.65 -9.97
CA ASP A 236 -5.53 -19.77 -8.67
C ASP A 236 -4.25 -18.93 -8.54
N ILE A 237 -3.76 -18.39 -9.66
CA ILE A 237 -2.49 -17.65 -9.74
C ILE A 237 -2.79 -16.17 -9.97
N GLY A 238 -2.45 -15.35 -8.98
CA GLY A 238 -2.56 -13.89 -9.08
C GLY A 238 -1.26 -13.24 -9.56
N LEU A 239 -0.93 -12.07 -8.99
CA LEU A 239 0.24 -11.28 -9.38
C LEU A 239 1.55 -12.06 -9.19
N ILE A 240 2.40 -12.02 -10.22
CA ILE A 240 3.76 -12.59 -10.18
C ILE A 240 4.76 -11.46 -10.32
N GLU A 241 5.69 -11.36 -9.39
CA GLU A 241 6.82 -10.45 -9.47
C GLU A 241 8.14 -11.21 -9.41
N VAL A 242 8.96 -11.04 -10.46
CA VAL A 242 10.26 -11.69 -10.59
C VAL A 242 11.34 -10.63 -10.37
N LYS A 243 12.13 -10.82 -9.30
CA LYS A 243 13.31 -10.03 -8.95
C LYS A 243 14.58 -10.72 -9.51
N ASP A 244 15.72 -10.17 -9.20
CA ASP A 244 17.01 -10.71 -9.69
C ASP A 244 17.28 -12.14 -9.22
N THR A 245 17.09 -12.41 -7.93
CA THR A 245 17.43 -13.68 -7.28
C THR A 245 16.26 -14.43 -6.68
N GLN A 246 15.06 -13.86 -6.76
CA GLN A 246 13.87 -14.41 -6.12
C GLN A 246 12.61 -14.03 -6.88
N ALA A 247 11.51 -14.72 -6.63
CA ALA A 247 10.20 -14.35 -7.14
C ALA A 247 9.13 -14.49 -6.06
N PHE A 248 8.07 -13.71 -6.21
CA PHE A 248 6.89 -13.73 -5.35
C PHE A 248 5.66 -13.97 -6.21
N VAL A 249 4.74 -14.79 -5.72
CA VAL A 249 3.53 -15.15 -6.44
C VAL A 249 2.34 -15.13 -5.50
N ALA A 250 1.27 -14.46 -5.89
CA ALA A 250 -0.01 -14.59 -5.24
C ALA A 250 -0.66 -15.92 -5.66
N VAL A 251 -1.08 -16.70 -4.68
CA VAL A 251 -1.76 -17.98 -4.90
C VAL A 251 -3.01 -18.03 -4.04
N SER A 252 -4.10 -18.56 -4.58
CA SER A 252 -5.37 -18.77 -3.87
C SER A 252 -5.13 -19.43 -2.51
N SER A 253 -5.64 -18.79 -1.45
CA SER A 253 -5.34 -19.17 -0.05
C SER A 253 -5.67 -20.63 0.25
N TYR A 254 -6.76 -21.15 -0.30
CA TYR A 254 -7.21 -22.54 -0.09
C TYR A 254 -6.33 -23.58 -0.79
N LYS A 255 -5.50 -23.18 -1.77
CA LYS A 255 -4.59 -24.08 -2.50
C LYS A 255 -3.20 -24.19 -1.85
N ILE A 256 -2.82 -23.27 -0.97
CA ILE A 256 -1.45 -23.13 -0.45
C ILE A 256 -0.90 -24.42 0.15
N LYS A 257 -1.68 -25.10 1.01
CA LYS A 257 -1.20 -26.32 1.72
C LYS A 257 -0.89 -27.44 0.72
N ALA A 258 -1.79 -27.68 -0.22
CA ALA A 258 -1.61 -28.69 -1.25
C ALA A 258 -0.46 -28.35 -2.20
N LEU A 259 -0.37 -27.07 -2.62
CA LEU A 259 0.69 -26.58 -3.49
C LEU A 259 2.07 -26.77 -2.85
N LEU A 260 2.29 -26.34 -1.62
CA LEU A 260 3.60 -26.46 -0.97
C LEU A 260 4.03 -27.93 -0.84
N ALA A 261 3.09 -28.84 -0.57
CA ALA A 261 3.36 -30.27 -0.52
C ALA A 261 3.74 -30.83 -1.91
N SER A 262 3.02 -30.43 -2.99
CA SER A 262 3.30 -30.93 -4.35
C SER A 262 4.62 -30.40 -4.92
N LEU A 263 5.08 -29.22 -4.46
CA LEU A 263 6.33 -28.61 -4.93
C LEU A 263 7.56 -29.02 -4.10
N GLU A 264 7.37 -29.78 -3.05
CA GLU A 264 8.48 -30.27 -2.22
C GLU A 264 9.45 -31.12 -3.04
N ASN A 265 10.75 -30.80 -2.94
CA ASN A 265 11.83 -31.48 -3.68
C ASN A 265 11.74 -31.42 -5.22
N THR A 266 10.91 -30.60 -5.79
CA THR A 266 10.81 -30.41 -7.24
C THR A 266 11.83 -29.38 -7.77
N LYS A 267 11.97 -29.31 -9.10
CA LYS A 267 12.92 -28.40 -9.75
C LYS A 267 12.19 -27.42 -10.67
N LEU A 268 12.54 -26.16 -10.60
CA LEU A 268 12.15 -25.14 -11.57
C LEU A 268 13.30 -24.95 -12.58
N LYS A 269 13.07 -25.22 -13.88
CA LYS A 269 14.11 -25.17 -14.93
C LYS A 269 15.38 -25.94 -14.55
N ASN A 270 15.23 -27.18 -14.09
CA ASN A 270 16.32 -28.06 -13.67
C ASN A 270 17.09 -27.58 -12.41
N LYS A 271 16.72 -26.45 -11.80
CA LYS A 271 17.31 -25.91 -10.57
C LYS A 271 16.44 -26.27 -9.36
N LYS A 272 17.05 -26.80 -8.31
CA LYS A 272 16.39 -26.97 -7.01
C LYS A 272 16.12 -25.58 -6.41
N VAL A 273 14.86 -25.29 -6.09
CA VAL A 273 14.42 -24.01 -5.54
C VAL A 273 13.75 -24.22 -4.18
N LYS A 274 13.94 -23.28 -3.28
CA LYS A 274 13.19 -23.22 -2.03
C LYS A 274 11.88 -22.47 -2.30
N ILE A 275 10.76 -23.07 -1.93
CA ILE A 275 9.43 -22.47 -2.01
C ILE A 275 8.82 -22.47 -0.62
N ALA A 276 8.30 -21.36 -0.18
CA ALA A 276 7.68 -21.19 1.13
C ALA A 276 6.66 -20.05 1.10
N LEU A 277 5.81 -19.97 2.10
CA LEU A 277 5.05 -18.76 2.35
C LEU A 277 6.03 -17.59 2.58
N ALA A 278 5.74 -16.45 1.96
CA ALA A 278 6.45 -15.22 2.28
C ALA A 278 6.17 -14.89 3.75
N ARG A 279 7.22 -14.82 4.57
CA ARG A 279 7.11 -14.53 6.01
C ARG A 279 6.51 -13.14 6.25
N ASP A 280 5.84 -13.00 7.37
CA ASP A 280 5.41 -11.70 7.91
C ASP A 280 6.60 -10.94 8.46
#